data_43c7dbbd4a159e61b5eb8d729dcd8209
#
_entry.id   43c7dbbd4a159e61b5eb8d729dcd8209
#
_cell.length_a   1.000
_cell.length_b   1.000
_cell.length_c   1.000
_cell.angle_alpha   90.00
_cell.angle_beta   90.00
_cell.angle_gamma   90.00
#
_symmetry.space_group_name_H-M   'P 1'
#
loop_
_entity.id
_entity.type
_entity.pdbx_description
1 polymer ?
#
loop_
_entity_poly.entity_id
_entity_poly.type
_entity_poly.pdbx_seq_one_letter_code
_entity_poly.pdbx_strand_id
1 'polypeptide(L)'
;MRRGAAVILTAALALARAAHADHGGVPAVALTEPDYLKWLLDSRQPVVVVDLRSPREFRRGHLPGAVSLPRAELERRFAEIPTEPMVVLYCQCPLEEAATAYAFLQARGYGNHVVLQEGYDGWLKRRYPVATAPP
;
A
#
# COMPACT_ATOMS: atom_id res chain seq x y z
N MET A 1 -67.76 -2.72 38.10
CA MET A 1 -66.42 -3.29 38.26
C MET A 1 -65.95 -3.92 36.96
N ARG A 2 -65.13 -3.29 36.23
CA ARG A 2 -64.50 -3.87 35.05
C ARG A 2 -62.98 -3.71 35.19
N ARG A 3 -62.31 -4.83 35.36
CA ARG A 3 -60.85 -4.90 35.45
C ARG A 3 -60.30 -4.85 34.01
N GLY A 4 -59.64 -3.78 33.66
CA GLY A 4 -58.89 -3.67 32.43
C GLY A 4 -57.54 -4.38 32.57
N ALA A 5 -57.33 -5.43 31.73
CA ALA A 5 -56.06 -6.07 31.61
C ALA A 5 -55.13 -5.23 30.72
N ALA A 6 -54.02 -4.74 31.27
CA ALA A 6 -52.98 -4.10 30.52
C ALA A 6 -52.15 -5.16 29.79
N VAL A 7 -52.23 -5.14 28.48
CA VAL A 7 -51.34 -5.95 27.62
C VAL A 7 -50.01 -5.23 27.52
N ILE A 8 -48.99 -5.77 28.15
CA ILE A 8 -47.60 -5.30 28.01
C ILE A 8 -47.04 -5.92 26.73
N LEU A 9 -46.92 -5.11 25.69
CA LEU A 9 -46.26 -5.50 24.47
C LEU A 9 -44.73 -5.38 24.64
N THR A 10 -44.07 -6.48 24.95
CA THR A 10 -42.61 -6.52 24.98
C THR A 10 -42.09 -6.58 23.54
N ALA A 11 -41.64 -5.46 23.01
CA ALA A 11 -40.89 -5.41 21.76
C ALA A 11 -39.51 -6.04 21.97
N ALA A 12 -39.31 -7.24 21.50
CA ALA A 12 -38.02 -7.86 21.40
C ALA A 12 -37.22 -7.18 20.29
N LEU A 13 -36.29 -6.32 20.66
CA LEU A 13 -35.35 -5.71 19.75
C LEU A 13 -34.34 -6.79 19.34
N ALA A 14 -34.56 -7.43 18.20
CA ALA A 14 -33.58 -8.32 17.59
C ALA A 14 -32.43 -7.48 17.07
N LEU A 15 -31.33 -7.43 17.81
CA LEU A 15 -30.05 -6.95 17.27
C LEU A 15 -29.60 -7.96 16.20
N ALA A 16 -29.84 -7.62 14.94
CA ALA A 16 -29.18 -8.28 13.84
C ALA A 16 -27.68 -7.94 13.92
N ARG A 17 -26.89 -8.85 14.49
CA ARG A 17 -25.45 -8.87 14.30
C ARG A 17 -25.21 -9.13 12.84
N ALA A 18 -24.85 -8.08 12.09
CA ALA A 18 -24.26 -8.25 10.78
C ALA A 18 -22.97 -9.06 10.98
N ALA A 19 -23.04 -10.34 10.63
CA ALA A 19 -21.83 -11.15 10.49
C ALA A 19 -21.03 -10.51 9.35
N HIS A 20 -19.99 -9.78 9.68
CA HIS A 20 -18.98 -9.42 8.70
C HIS A 20 -18.33 -10.75 8.32
N ALA A 21 -18.73 -11.26 7.15
CA ALA A 21 -18.02 -12.35 6.52
C ALA A 21 -16.61 -11.79 6.23
N ASP A 22 -15.63 -12.24 7.02
CA ASP A 22 -14.23 -12.07 6.74
C ASP A 22 -13.95 -12.91 5.49
N HIS A 23 -14.20 -12.30 4.34
CA HIS A 23 -13.68 -12.82 3.10
C HIS A 23 -12.19 -12.54 3.19
N GLY A 24 -11.36 -13.58 3.36
CA GLY A 24 -9.92 -13.53 3.28
C GLY A 24 -9.45 -12.98 1.94
N GLY A 25 -9.89 -11.78 1.61
CA GLY A 25 -9.48 -11.01 0.46
C GLY A 25 -8.13 -10.35 0.77
N VAL A 26 -7.26 -10.36 -0.21
CA VAL A 26 -6.06 -9.51 -0.21
C VAL A 26 -6.52 -8.10 0.21
N PRO A 27 -5.88 -7.46 1.20
CA PRO A 27 -6.24 -6.10 1.58
C PRO A 27 -6.30 -5.21 0.34
N ALA A 28 -7.32 -4.37 0.23
CA ALA A 28 -7.45 -3.44 -0.89
C ALA A 28 -6.18 -2.58 -0.95
N VAL A 29 -5.37 -2.78 -1.98
CA VAL A 29 -4.09 -2.09 -2.17
C VAL A 29 -4.31 -0.95 -3.15
N ALA A 30 -3.96 0.26 -2.76
CA ALA A 30 -3.95 1.37 -3.68
C ALA A 30 -2.79 1.23 -4.66
N LEU A 31 -3.10 1.27 -5.96
CA LEU A 31 -2.13 1.10 -7.03
C LEU A 31 -1.92 2.41 -7.78
N THR A 32 -0.73 2.57 -8.35
CA THR A 32 -0.43 3.63 -9.31
C THR A 32 0.17 3.03 -10.58
N GLU A 33 -0.17 3.63 -11.72
CA GLU A 33 0.35 3.23 -13.02
C GLU A 33 1.79 3.70 -13.21
N PRO A 34 2.65 2.92 -13.91
CA PRO A 34 4.00 3.34 -14.23
C PRO A 34 4.07 4.65 -15.02
N ASP A 35 3.12 4.86 -15.93
CA ASP A 35 3.06 6.07 -16.77
C ASP A 35 2.75 7.32 -15.93
N TYR A 36 1.88 7.18 -14.92
CA TYR A 36 1.59 8.27 -13.99
C TYR A 36 2.80 8.60 -13.11
N LEU A 37 3.48 7.58 -12.58
CA LEU A 37 4.71 7.80 -11.83
C LEU A 37 5.79 8.47 -12.71
N LYS A 38 5.93 8.01 -13.96
CA LYS A 38 6.86 8.62 -14.93
C LYS A 38 6.56 10.11 -15.11
N TRP A 39 5.29 10.46 -15.29
CA TRP A 39 4.86 11.85 -15.39
C TRP A 39 5.18 12.67 -14.14
N LEU A 40 4.96 12.11 -12.93
CA LEU A 40 5.31 12.78 -11.68
C LEU A 40 6.79 13.10 -11.61
N LEU A 41 7.65 12.14 -11.96
CA LEU A 41 9.10 12.30 -11.94
C LEU A 41 9.58 13.33 -12.98
N ASP A 42 9.08 13.26 -14.20
CA ASP A 42 9.45 14.18 -15.28
C ASP A 42 9.01 15.61 -14.99
N SER A 43 7.82 15.77 -14.38
CA SER A 43 7.25 17.05 -14.01
C SER A 43 7.78 17.57 -12.66
N ARG A 44 8.70 16.86 -12.03
CA ARG A 44 9.27 17.18 -10.72
C ARG A 44 8.20 17.40 -9.64
N GLN A 45 7.12 16.62 -9.72
CA GLN A 45 6.09 16.64 -8.68
C GLN A 45 6.62 15.97 -7.41
N PRO A 46 6.20 16.43 -6.23
CA PRO A 46 6.60 15.82 -4.97
C PRO A 46 6.12 14.36 -4.89
N VAL A 47 7.05 13.44 -4.92
CA VAL A 47 6.81 11.99 -4.77
C VAL A 47 8.05 11.33 -4.17
N VAL A 48 7.85 10.37 -3.29
CA VAL A 48 8.91 9.52 -2.75
C VAL A 48 8.75 8.13 -3.34
N VAL A 49 9.81 7.60 -3.92
CA VAL A 49 9.83 6.26 -4.50
C VAL A 49 10.68 5.35 -3.62
N VAL A 50 10.12 4.24 -3.20
CA VAL A 50 10.77 3.29 -2.29
C VAL A 50 10.95 1.94 -2.97
N ASP A 51 12.20 1.53 -3.11
CA ASP A 51 12.59 0.22 -3.66
C ASP A 51 12.64 -0.81 -2.52
N LEU A 52 11.73 -1.78 -2.57
CA LEU A 52 11.62 -2.86 -1.58
C LEU A 52 12.50 -4.08 -1.90
N ARG A 53 13.24 -4.04 -3.02
CA ARG A 53 14.13 -5.12 -3.43
C ARG A 53 15.40 -5.14 -2.59
N SER A 54 16.23 -6.13 -2.81
CA SER A 54 17.53 -6.21 -2.12
C SER A 54 18.46 -5.05 -2.47
N PRO A 55 19.41 -4.71 -1.59
CA PRO A 55 20.42 -3.68 -1.88
C PRO A 55 21.23 -3.98 -3.13
N ARG A 56 21.46 -5.26 -3.44
CA ARG A 56 22.18 -5.68 -4.64
C ARG A 56 21.42 -5.36 -5.92
N GLU A 57 20.10 -5.61 -5.93
CA GLU A 57 19.24 -5.29 -7.06
C GLU A 57 19.12 -3.79 -7.25
N PHE A 58 18.95 -3.05 -6.16
CA PHE A 58 18.94 -1.58 -6.18
C PHE A 58 20.20 -1.00 -6.83
N ARG A 59 21.38 -1.46 -6.45
CA ARG A 59 22.64 -0.98 -7.03
C ARG A 59 22.76 -1.26 -8.53
N ARG A 60 22.21 -2.38 -9.00
CA ARG A 60 22.26 -2.74 -10.43
C ARG A 60 21.35 -1.86 -11.30
N GLY A 61 20.29 -1.35 -10.73
CA GLY A 61 19.35 -0.47 -11.41
C GLY A 61 18.09 -0.26 -10.58
N HIS A 62 17.64 0.97 -10.49
CA HIS A 62 16.46 1.38 -9.74
C HIS A 62 15.75 2.54 -10.43
N LEU A 63 14.51 2.81 -10.05
CA LEU A 63 13.78 3.97 -10.56
C LEU A 63 14.49 5.26 -10.15
N PRO A 64 14.49 6.28 -11.02
CA PRO A 64 15.16 7.56 -10.72
C PRO A 64 14.69 8.15 -9.39
N GLY A 65 15.64 8.51 -8.54
CA GLY A 65 15.36 9.10 -7.23
C GLY A 65 14.85 8.14 -6.16
N ALA A 66 14.74 6.85 -6.45
CA ALA A 66 14.30 5.87 -5.47
C ALA A 66 15.27 5.71 -4.31
N VAL A 67 14.72 5.48 -3.13
CA VAL A 67 15.49 5.12 -1.93
C VAL A 67 15.41 3.62 -1.70
N SER A 68 16.52 3.01 -1.30
CA SER A 68 16.57 1.58 -0.99
C SER A 68 16.08 1.33 0.43
N LEU A 69 14.98 0.61 0.56
CA LEU A 69 14.48 0.12 1.82
C LEU A 69 13.97 -1.31 1.63
N PRO A 70 14.88 -2.29 1.71
CA PRO A 70 14.54 -3.68 1.49
C PRO A 70 13.38 -4.15 2.37
N ARG A 71 12.47 -4.93 1.80
CA ARG A 71 11.31 -5.45 2.54
C ARG A 71 11.69 -6.14 3.86
N ALA A 72 12.80 -6.86 3.87
CA ALA A 72 13.31 -7.50 5.08
C ALA A 72 13.72 -6.51 6.19
N GLU A 73 13.95 -5.25 5.84
CA GLU A 73 14.32 -4.20 6.79
C GLU A 73 13.17 -3.24 7.10
N LEU A 74 12.03 -3.40 6.44
CA LEU A 74 10.90 -2.48 6.54
C LEU A 74 10.45 -2.31 8.00
N GLU A 75 10.34 -3.39 8.76
CA GLU A 75 9.90 -3.34 10.13
C GLU A 75 10.79 -2.48 11.04
N ARG A 76 12.10 -2.47 10.78
CA ARG A 76 13.07 -1.68 11.56
C ARG A 76 13.21 -0.26 11.06
N ARG A 77 12.95 -0.03 9.76
CA ARG A 77 13.30 1.21 9.07
C ARG A 77 12.11 1.99 8.53
N PHE A 78 10.88 1.54 8.77
CA PHE A 78 9.69 2.20 8.19
C PHE A 78 9.59 3.70 8.56
N ALA A 79 10.13 4.11 9.71
CA ALA A 79 10.13 5.51 10.12
C ALA A 79 11.00 6.43 9.22
N GLU A 80 11.85 5.86 8.36
CA GLU A 80 12.58 6.60 7.34
C GLU A 80 11.68 7.02 6.16
N ILE A 81 10.52 6.36 6.01
CA ILE A 81 9.52 6.70 4.98
C ILE A 81 8.75 7.91 5.47
N PRO A 82 8.70 9.01 4.71
CA PRO A 82 7.93 10.18 5.10
C PRO A 82 6.42 9.92 5.00
N THR A 83 5.65 10.63 5.79
CA THR A 83 4.19 10.59 5.74
C THR A 83 3.60 11.48 4.66
N GLU A 84 4.39 12.36 4.07
CA GLU A 84 4.09 13.21 2.93
C GLU A 84 5.37 13.46 2.13
N PRO A 85 5.30 13.66 0.83
CA PRO A 85 4.18 13.56 -0.10
C PRO A 85 3.75 12.11 -0.37
N MET A 86 3.09 11.87 -1.53
CA MET A 86 2.76 10.51 -1.96
C MET A 86 4.00 9.62 -2.00
N VAL A 87 3.89 8.42 -1.45
CA VAL A 87 4.94 7.41 -1.44
C VAL A 87 4.58 6.27 -2.39
N VAL A 88 5.45 5.95 -3.32
CA VAL A 88 5.29 4.83 -4.24
C VAL A 88 6.22 3.70 -3.85
N LEU A 89 5.65 2.58 -3.44
CA LEU A 89 6.38 1.35 -3.13
C LEU A 89 6.51 0.51 -4.40
N TYR A 90 7.69 -0.06 -4.66
CA TYR A 90 7.82 -1.03 -5.73
C TYR A 90 8.80 -2.15 -5.38
N CYS A 91 8.61 -3.28 -6.02
CA CYS A 91 9.52 -4.42 -5.99
C CYS A 91 9.59 -5.09 -7.37
N GLN A 92 10.27 -6.22 -7.43
CA GLN A 92 10.25 -7.17 -8.53
C GLN A 92 9.74 -8.49 -7.95
N CYS A 93 8.49 -8.49 -7.52
CA CYS A 93 7.87 -9.55 -6.76
C CYS A 93 6.37 -9.62 -7.10
N PRO A 94 5.69 -10.72 -6.76
CA PRO A 94 4.23 -10.79 -6.86
C PRO A 94 3.55 -9.67 -6.08
N LEU A 95 2.38 -9.23 -6.56
CA LEU A 95 1.62 -8.13 -5.94
C LEU A 95 1.32 -8.41 -4.47
N GLU A 96 1.07 -9.66 -4.11
CA GLU A 96 0.78 -10.08 -2.74
C GLU A 96 1.91 -9.76 -1.76
N GLU A 97 3.15 -9.83 -2.24
CA GLU A 97 4.32 -9.48 -1.42
C GLU A 97 4.45 -7.97 -1.22
N ALA A 98 4.18 -7.18 -2.25
CA ALA A 98 4.11 -5.73 -2.14
C ALA A 98 2.92 -5.28 -1.29
N ALA A 99 1.78 -5.99 -1.39
CA ALA A 99 0.60 -5.76 -0.58
C ALA A 99 0.87 -5.95 0.91
N THR A 100 1.74 -6.88 1.28
CA THR A 100 2.16 -7.07 2.67
C THR A 100 2.89 -5.84 3.21
N ALA A 101 3.80 -5.26 2.44
CA ALA A 101 4.49 -4.02 2.80
C ALA A 101 3.50 -2.83 2.89
N TYR A 102 2.56 -2.76 1.96
CA TYR A 102 1.49 -1.76 1.96
C TYR A 102 0.65 -1.85 3.24
N ALA A 103 0.15 -3.03 3.58
CA ALA A 103 -0.68 -3.25 4.77
C ALA A 103 0.09 -2.96 6.07
N PHE A 104 1.39 -3.29 6.10
CA PHE A 104 2.25 -2.99 7.24
C PHE A 104 2.34 -1.48 7.51
N LEU A 105 2.50 -0.67 6.47
CA LEU A 105 2.54 0.79 6.59
C LEU A 105 1.17 1.36 6.94
N GLN A 106 0.10 0.85 6.32
CA GLN A 106 -1.26 1.28 6.60
C GLN A 106 -1.62 1.08 8.08
N ALA A 107 -1.24 -0.06 8.66
CA ALA A 107 -1.46 -0.35 10.08
C ALA A 107 -0.71 0.60 11.02
N ARG A 108 0.29 1.33 10.52
CA ARG A 108 1.07 2.33 11.24
C ARG A 108 0.67 3.76 10.96
N GLY A 109 -0.49 3.96 10.33
CA GLY A 109 -1.07 5.27 10.10
C GLY A 109 -0.62 5.96 8.81
N TYR A 110 0.14 5.28 7.95
CA TYR A 110 0.44 5.82 6.62
C TYR A 110 -0.82 5.80 5.75
N GLY A 111 -1.18 6.92 5.18
CA GLY A 111 -2.38 7.07 4.32
C GLY A 111 -2.06 7.59 2.91
N ASN A 112 -0.80 7.87 2.64
CA ASN A 112 -0.33 8.51 1.41
C ASN A 112 0.50 7.58 0.51
N HIS A 113 0.50 6.29 0.77
CA HIS A 113 1.31 5.31 0.04
C HIS A 113 0.48 4.49 -0.94
N VAL A 114 1.11 4.13 -2.04
CA VAL A 114 0.56 3.31 -3.12
C VAL A 114 1.61 2.30 -3.59
N VAL A 115 1.18 1.26 -4.29
CA VAL A 115 2.08 0.27 -4.90
C VAL A 115 2.14 0.50 -6.40
N LEU A 116 3.34 0.47 -6.97
CA LEU A 116 3.54 0.56 -8.42
C LEU A 116 3.02 -0.70 -9.11
N GLN A 117 2.06 -0.54 -9.98
CA GLN A 117 1.51 -1.61 -10.79
C GLN A 117 2.60 -2.21 -11.68
N GLU A 118 2.62 -3.54 -11.82
CA GLU A 118 3.67 -4.29 -12.51
C GLU A 118 5.11 -4.10 -11.95
N GLY A 119 5.29 -3.32 -10.91
CA GLY A 119 6.57 -3.12 -10.22
C GLY A 119 7.73 -2.70 -11.15
N TYR A 120 8.93 -3.17 -10.82
CA TYR A 120 10.14 -2.88 -11.59
C TYR A 120 10.09 -3.43 -13.03
N ASP A 121 9.50 -4.61 -13.22
CA ASP A 121 9.36 -5.19 -14.55
C ASP A 121 8.49 -4.36 -15.48
N GLY A 122 7.39 -3.81 -14.95
CA GLY A 122 6.53 -2.90 -15.73
C GLY A 122 7.22 -1.62 -16.15
N TRP A 123 8.12 -1.11 -15.31
CA TRP A 123 8.97 0.04 -15.64
C TRP A 123 9.94 -0.28 -16.77
N LEU A 124 10.62 -1.42 -16.69
CA LEU A 124 11.56 -1.87 -17.72
C LEU A 124 10.88 -2.17 -19.05
N LYS A 125 9.70 -2.78 -19.05
CA LYS A 125 8.92 -3.05 -20.28
C LYS A 125 8.65 -1.79 -21.08
N ARG A 126 8.42 -0.67 -20.39
CA ARG A 126 8.18 0.65 -20.98
C ARG A 126 9.46 1.34 -21.42
N ARG A 127 10.62 0.73 -21.18
CA ARG A 127 11.94 1.31 -21.47
C ARG A 127 12.15 2.66 -20.79
N TYR A 128 11.56 2.84 -19.62
CA TYR A 128 11.78 4.04 -18.83
C TYR A 128 13.17 4.07 -18.23
N PRO A 129 13.75 5.28 -17.99
CA PRO A 129 15.11 5.39 -17.47
C PRO A 129 15.27 4.75 -16.09
N VAL A 130 16.43 4.16 -15.88
CA VAL A 130 16.87 3.64 -14.58
C VAL A 130 18.14 4.35 -14.15
N ALA A 131 18.33 4.47 -12.86
CA ALA A 131 19.56 4.94 -12.25
C ALA A 131 20.34 3.75 -11.70
N THR A 132 21.63 3.91 -11.51
CA THR A 132 22.51 2.95 -10.84
C THR A 132 23.20 3.63 -9.67
N ALA A 133 23.41 2.89 -8.58
CA ALA A 133 24.24 3.39 -7.50
C ALA A 133 25.71 3.08 -7.78
N PRO A 134 26.64 3.91 -7.26
CA PRO A 134 28.07 3.59 -7.30
C PRO A 134 28.35 2.24 -6.64
N PRO A 135 29.38 1.51 -7.08
CA PRO A 135 29.75 0.22 -6.49
C PRO A 135 30.16 0.35 -5.01
#